data_f7c593624a2b47f82e89c936513fe6eb
#
_entry.id   f7c593624a2b47f82e89c936513fe6eb
#
_cell.length_a   1.000
_cell.length_b   1.000
_cell.length_c   1.000
_cell.angle_alpha   90.00
_cell.angle_beta   90.00
_cell.angle_gamma   90.00
#
_symmetry.space_group_name_H-M   'P 1'
#
loop_
_entity.id
_entity.type
_entity.pdbx_description
1 polymer ?
#
loop_
_entity_poly.entity_id
_entity_poly.type
_entity_poly.pdbx_seq_one_letter_code
_entity_poly.pdbx_strand_id
1 'polypeptide(L)'
;LCIFLFSVASQSIFSNTIELETLIRNDEGKLAIVVDSSDPNISNLARRAFALHGGIVVTEELVEALFFVKIEPAGDSSALLTLGSGQPYTEQLRRTVSGRDLQNAVLRACDMVVKATLQSEGFFAGRLAFVCKQNGFSELYTSDLLFTRISPLTADRALITGPKWSPDGRSLLFTSYFKSGFPDIYRIDVDSRRKTPIATFKGLNSGGTFS
;
A
#
# COMPACT_ATOMS: atom_id res chain seq x y z
N LEU A 1 9.09 8.99 -66.69
CA LEU A 1 8.51 9.45 -65.42
C LEU A 1 8.75 8.38 -64.37
N CYS A 2 9.87 8.48 -63.64
CA CYS A 2 10.20 7.54 -62.53
C CYS A 2 9.58 8.06 -61.26
N ILE A 3 8.68 7.30 -60.66
CA ILE A 3 8.12 7.54 -59.30
C ILE A 3 8.97 6.72 -58.34
N PHE A 4 9.77 7.39 -57.51
CA PHE A 4 10.45 6.80 -56.36
C PHE A 4 9.48 6.74 -55.20
N LEU A 5 9.08 5.52 -54.81
CA LEU A 5 8.37 5.25 -53.54
C LEU A 5 9.40 5.14 -52.43
N PHE A 6 9.49 6.16 -51.55
CA PHE A 6 10.18 6.07 -50.31
C PHE A 6 9.34 5.30 -49.32
N SER A 7 9.78 4.09 -48.99
CA SER A 7 9.24 3.33 -47.88
C SER A 7 9.87 3.89 -46.57
N VAL A 8 9.08 4.62 -45.79
CA VAL A 8 9.47 5.00 -44.42
C VAL A 8 9.12 3.81 -43.54
N ALA A 9 10.16 3.07 -43.12
CA ALA A 9 10.00 2.08 -42.05
C ALA A 9 9.75 2.82 -40.74
N SER A 10 8.51 2.83 -40.26
CA SER A 10 8.17 3.27 -38.92
C SER A 10 8.67 2.21 -37.93
N GLN A 11 9.73 2.54 -37.18
CA GLN A 11 10.11 1.78 -36.01
C GLN A 11 9.00 1.99 -34.96
N SER A 12 8.19 0.97 -34.75
CA SER A 12 7.28 0.92 -33.61
C SER A 12 8.07 0.82 -32.32
N ILE A 13 8.14 1.91 -31.60
CA ILE A 13 8.54 1.92 -30.20
C ILE A 13 7.47 1.10 -29.46
N PHE A 14 7.81 -0.10 -29.03
CA PHE A 14 6.95 -0.91 -28.16
C PHE A 14 6.82 -0.16 -26.82
N SER A 15 5.79 0.65 -26.72
CA SER A 15 5.21 1.08 -25.47
C SER A 15 4.59 -0.18 -24.83
N ASN A 16 5.05 -0.59 -23.67
CA ASN A 16 4.42 -1.62 -22.84
C ASN A 16 3.10 -1.10 -22.23
N THR A 17 2.23 -0.62 -23.06
CA THR A 17 0.86 -0.28 -22.70
C THR A 17 0.04 -1.53 -22.98
N ILE A 18 -0.46 -2.16 -21.92
CA ILE A 18 -1.48 -3.21 -22.05
C ILE A 18 -2.72 -2.50 -22.64
N GLU A 19 -2.99 -2.70 -23.91
CA GLU A 19 -4.26 -2.29 -24.50
C GLU A 19 -5.35 -3.18 -23.91
N LEU A 20 -6.03 -2.66 -22.91
CA LEU A 20 -7.19 -3.28 -22.30
C LEU A 20 -8.39 -3.12 -23.25
N GLU A 21 -8.47 -3.99 -24.24
CA GLU A 21 -9.71 -4.16 -25.01
C GLU A 21 -10.81 -4.59 -24.04
N THR A 22 -11.74 -3.67 -23.80
CA THR A 22 -13.00 -3.86 -23.06
C THR A 22 -12.87 -4.74 -21.81
N LEU A 23 -12.50 -4.12 -20.69
CA LEU A 23 -12.55 -4.76 -19.37
C LEU A 23 -13.99 -5.24 -19.13
N ILE A 24 -14.21 -6.56 -19.20
CA ILE A 24 -15.46 -7.17 -18.73
C ILE A 24 -15.43 -7.04 -17.21
N ARG A 25 -16.15 -6.07 -16.70
CA ARG A 25 -16.40 -5.93 -15.26
C ARG A 25 -17.58 -6.82 -14.91
N ASN A 26 -17.57 -7.37 -13.69
CA ASN A 26 -18.77 -8.05 -13.19
C ASN A 26 -19.97 -7.07 -13.12
N ASP A 27 -21.17 -7.58 -12.79
CA ASP A 27 -22.40 -6.79 -12.68
C ASP A 27 -22.29 -5.57 -11.74
N GLU A 28 -21.35 -5.61 -10.78
CA GLU A 28 -21.02 -4.50 -9.87
C GLU A 28 -19.97 -3.53 -10.44
N GLY A 29 -19.47 -3.76 -11.64
CA GLY A 29 -18.42 -2.94 -12.25
C GLY A 29 -17.00 -3.14 -11.67
N LYS A 30 -16.78 -4.25 -10.95
CA LYS A 30 -15.48 -4.60 -10.33
C LYS A 30 -14.67 -5.53 -11.22
N LEU A 31 -13.35 -5.47 -11.09
CA LEU A 31 -12.40 -6.34 -11.75
C LEU A 31 -12.29 -7.67 -10.98
N ALA A 32 -12.64 -8.78 -11.63
CA ALA A 32 -12.52 -10.11 -11.02
C ALA A 32 -11.09 -10.65 -11.18
N ILE A 33 -10.49 -11.09 -10.07
CA ILE A 33 -9.15 -11.69 -10.03
C ILE A 33 -9.17 -13.01 -9.26
N VAL A 34 -8.30 -13.94 -9.65
CA VAL A 34 -7.94 -15.12 -8.85
C VAL A 34 -6.58 -14.88 -8.21
N VAL A 35 -6.46 -15.22 -6.94
CA VAL A 35 -5.20 -15.09 -6.17
C VAL A 35 -4.74 -16.47 -5.72
N ASP A 36 -3.50 -16.80 -6.08
CA ASP A 36 -2.83 -18.06 -5.74
C ASP A 36 -1.46 -17.86 -5.11
N SER A 37 -1.05 -18.80 -4.28
CA SER A 37 0.29 -18.90 -3.69
C SER A 37 0.52 -20.32 -3.17
N SER A 38 1.76 -20.79 -3.21
CA SER A 38 2.16 -22.02 -2.52
C SER A 38 2.08 -21.92 -0.99
N ASP A 39 2.14 -20.67 -0.45
CA ASP A 39 1.95 -20.41 0.98
C ASP A 39 0.53 -19.90 1.24
N PRO A 40 -0.31 -20.66 1.99
CA PRO A 40 -1.68 -20.23 2.31
C PRO A 40 -1.76 -18.92 3.09
N ASN A 41 -0.74 -18.56 3.87
CA ASN A 41 -0.72 -17.29 4.60
C ASN A 41 -0.56 -16.11 3.63
N ILE A 42 0.27 -16.26 2.60
CA ILE A 42 0.45 -15.24 1.54
C ILE A 42 -0.84 -15.10 0.73
N SER A 43 -1.43 -16.21 0.31
CA SER A 43 -2.71 -16.19 -0.43
C SER A 43 -3.80 -15.49 0.38
N ASN A 44 -3.96 -15.84 1.67
CA ASN A 44 -4.94 -15.21 2.56
C ASN A 44 -4.67 -13.71 2.75
N LEU A 45 -3.41 -13.34 2.97
CA LEU A 45 -3.00 -11.94 3.12
C LEU A 45 -3.36 -11.12 1.87
N ALA A 46 -3.02 -11.61 0.69
CA ALA A 46 -3.30 -10.96 -0.57
C ALA A 46 -4.82 -10.85 -0.84
N ARG A 47 -5.58 -11.93 -0.60
CA ARG A 47 -7.05 -11.92 -0.72
C ARG A 47 -7.68 -10.88 0.19
N ARG A 48 -7.25 -10.80 1.45
CA ARG A 48 -7.73 -9.79 2.41
C ARG A 48 -7.36 -8.37 1.98
N ALA A 49 -6.17 -8.16 1.42
CA ALA A 49 -5.76 -6.87 0.89
C ALA A 49 -6.66 -6.45 -0.28
N PHE A 50 -6.84 -7.29 -1.28
CA PHE A 50 -7.71 -6.99 -2.42
C PHE A 50 -9.16 -6.78 -2.04
N ALA A 51 -9.67 -7.48 -1.02
CA ALA A 51 -11.04 -7.28 -0.51
C ALA A 51 -11.29 -5.87 0.05
N LEU A 52 -10.22 -5.11 0.41
CA LEU A 52 -10.35 -3.71 0.81
C LEU A 52 -10.47 -2.76 -0.39
N HIS A 53 -10.21 -3.22 -1.60
CA HIS A 53 -10.23 -2.36 -2.79
C HIS A 53 -11.61 -2.37 -3.45
N GLY A 54 -12.28 -1.22 -3.50
CA GLY A 54 -13.64 -1.12 -4.04
C GLY A 54 -13.79 -1.49 -5.52
N GLY A 55 -12.72 -1.50 -6.30
CA GLY A 55 -12.71 -1.83 -7.73
C GLY A 55 -12.29 -3.26 -8.05
N ILE A 56 -12.02 -4.11 -7.05
CA ILE A 56 -11.57 -5.51 -7.22
C ILE A 56 -12.50 -6.45 -6.49
N VAL A 57 -12.77 -7.60 -7.08
CA VAL A 57 -13.39 -8.75 -6.43
C VAL A 57 -12.49 -9.97 -6.61
N VAL A 58 -12.24 -10.69 -5.51
CA VAL A 58 -11.49 -11.94 -5.54
C VAL A 58 -12.49 -13.08 -5.75
N THR A 59 -12.30 -13.85 -6.81
CA THR A 59 -13.07 -15.07 -7.11
C THR A 59 -12.20 -16.31 -6.98
N GLU A 60 -12.82 -17.46 -6.81
CA GLU A 60 -12.13 -18.76 -6.87
C GLU A 60 -12.30 -19.42 -8.25
N GLU A 61 -13.24 -18.95 -9.04
CA GLU A 61 -13.56 -19.50 -10.36
C GLU A 61 -12.68 -18.84 -11.42
N LEU A 62 -11.79 -19.63 -12.02
CA LEU A 62 -10.89 -19.19 -13.09
C LEU A 62 -11.65 -18.65 -14.32
N VAL A 63 -12.85 -19.18 -14.60
CA VAL A 63 -13.65 -18.77 -15.76
C VAL A 63 -14.17 -17.33 -15.62
N GLU A 64 -14.39 -16.88 -14.38
CA GLU A 64 -14.89 -15.53 -14.10
C GLU A 64 -13.77 -14.49 -13.97
N ALA A 65 -12.54 -14.95 -13.74
CA ALA A 65 -11.42 -14.06 -13.50
C ALA A 65 -10.85 -13.49 -14.79
N LEU A 66 -10.63 -12.19 -14.81
CA LEU A 66 -9.92 -11.49 -15.89
C LEU A 66 -8.40 -11.59 -15.71
N PHE A 67 -7.95 -11.65 -14.48
CA PHE A 67 -6.53 -11.78 -14.15
C PHE A 67 -6.27 -12.91 -13.16
N PHE A 68 -5.13 -13.54 -13.35
CA PHE A 68 -4.55 -14.51 -12.43
C PHE A 68 -3.35 -13.88 -11.74
N VAL A 69 -3.39 -13.80 -10.42
CA VAL A 69 -2.34 -13.22 -9.58
C VAL A 69 -1.68 -14.32 -8.77
N LYS A 70 -0.41 -14.59 -9.02
CA LYS A 70 0.39 -15.53 -8.24
C LYS A 70 1.46 -14.78 -7.48
N ILE A 71 1.50 -14.99 -6.15
CA ILE A 71 2.49 -14.35 -5.27
C ILE A 71 3.20 -15.45 -4.49
N GLU A 72 4.49 -15.61 -4.75
CA GLU A 72 5.33 -16.63 -4.08
C GLU A 72 6.38 -15.96 -3.19
N PRO A 73 6.75 -16.58 -2.05
CA PRO A 73 7.87 -16.08 -1.26
C PRO A 73 9.17 -16.20 -2.07
N ALA A 74 10.00 -15.15 -2.04
CA ALA A 74 11.29 -15.10 -2.72
C ALA A 74 12.43 -14.72 -1.76
N GLY A 75 12.24 -14.94 -0.46
CA GLY A 75 13.16 -14.63 0.62
C GLY A 75 12.44 -13.96 1.79
N ASP A 76 13.16 -13.59 2.84
CA ASP A 76 12.59 -13.06 4.09
C ASP A 76 11.92 -11.68 3.93
N SER A 77 12.28 -10.94 2.90
CA SER A 77 11.76 -9.60 2.62
C SER A 77 11.39 -9.39 1.14
N SER A 78 11.18 -10.46 0.39
CA SER A 78 10.88 -10.38 -1.04
C SER A 78 9.80 -11.38 -1.44
N ALA A 79 8.96 -10.99 -2.39
CA ALA A 79 7.94 -11.84 -3.00
C ALA A 79 8.06 -11.80 -4.52
N LEU A 80 7.84 -12.93 -5.18
CA LEU A 80 7.74 -13.03 -6.63
C LEU A 80 6.29 -12.87 -7.04
N LEU A 81 5.97 -11.80 -7.74
CA LEU A 81 4.68 -11.55 -8.35
C LEU A 81 4.68 -12.08 -9.79
N THR A 82 3.67 -12.84 -10.15
CA THR A 82 3.30 -13.17 -11.53
C THR A 82 1.85 -12.75 -11.76
N LEU A 83 1.60 -11.93 -12.78
CA LEU A 83 0.29 -11.50 -13.23
C LEU A 83 0.05 -12.03 -14.63
N GLY A 84 -1.05 -12.73 -14.83
CA GLY A 84 -1.48 -13.22 -16.13
C GLY A 84 -2.90 -12.77 -16.47
N SER A 85 -3.23 -12.71 -17.74
CA SER A 85 -4.57 -12.41 -18.25
C SER A 85 -4.96 -13.31 -19.44
N GLY A 86 -6.24 -13.34 -19.77
CA GLY A 86 -6.79 -14.14 -20.88
C GLY A 86 -7.03 -15.60 -20.51
N GLN A 87 -7.58 -16.37 -21.45
CA GLN A 87 -7.82 -17.81 -21.32
C GLN A 87 -7.39 -18.53 -22.60
N PRO A 88 -6.31 -19.36 -22.58
CA PRO A 88 -5.48 -19.67 -21.41
C PRO A 88 -4.71 -18.44 -20.90
N TYR A 89 -4.39 -18.39 -19.60
CA TYR A 89 -3.68 -17.27 -19.02
C TYR A 89 -2.28 -17.11 -19.63
N THR A 90 -2.02 -15.90 -20.11
CA THR A 90 -0.70 -15.50 -20.61
C THR A 90 -0.05 -14.58 -19.60
N GLU A 91 1.22 -14.84 -19.26
CA GLU A 91 1.99 -14.00 -18.35
C GLU A 91 2.15 -12.60 -18.93
N GLN A 92 1.69 -11.59 -18.18
CA GLN A 92 1.79 -10.17 -18.54
C GLN A 92 2.90 -9.47 -17.76
N LEU A 93 3.12 -9.89 -16.51
CA LEU A 93 4.10 -9.30 -15.63
C LEU A 93 4.69 -10.39 -14.73
N ARG A 94 6.01 -10.44 -14.62
CA ARG A 94 6.73 -11.22 -13.62
C ARG A 94 7.80 -10.36 -12.96
N ARG A 95 7.72 -10.20 -11.63
CA ARG A 95 8.65 -9.32 -10.93
C ARG A 95 8.87 -9.74 -9.48
N THR A 96 10.13 -9.68 -9.04
CA THR A 96 10.46 -9.75 -7.61
C THR A 96 10.24 -8.39 -6.98
N VAL A 97 9.44 -8.38 -5.91
CA VAL A 97 9.07 -7.18 -5.15
C VAL A 97 9.72 -7.27 -3.77
N SER A 98 10.53 -6.29 -3.41
CA SER A 98 11.16 -6.21 -2.10
C SER A 98 10.36 -5.34 -1.15
N GLY A 99 10.36 -5.70 0.13
CA GLY A 99 9.72 -4.97 1.22
C GLY A 99 10.62 -4.85 2.44
N ARG A 100 10.08 -4.33 3.54
CA ARG A 100 10.76 -4.33 4.85
C ARG A 100 10.82 -5.73 5.48
N ASP A 101 9.87 -6.54 5.13
CA ASP A 101 9.69 -7.94 5.46
C ASP A 101 8.81 -8.59 4.39
N LEU A 102 8.62 -9.90 4.45
CA LEU A 102 7.84 -10.65 3.47
C LEU A 102 6.38 -10.16 3.38
N GLN A 103 5.73 -9.87 4.51
CA GLN A 103 4.36 -9.36 4.52
C GLN A 103 4.26 -8.02 3.77
N ASN A 104 5.18 -7.09 4.00
CA ASN A 104 5.21 -5.81 3.29
C ASN A 104 5.53 -6.00 1.80
N ALA A 105 6.40 -6.96 1.44
CA ALA A 105 6.68 -7.30 0.05
C ALA A 105 5.44 -7.83 -0.67
N VAL A 106 4.65 -8.70 -0.04
CA VAL A 106 3.37 -9.20 -0.57
C VAL A 106 2.37 -8.05 -0.77
N LEU A 107 2.20 -7.16 0.21
CA LEU A 107 1.30 -6.02 0.07
C LEU A 107 1.73 -5.05 -1.04
N ARG A 108 3.04 -4.83 -1.22
CA ARG A 108 3.58 -4.06 -2.36
C ARG A 108 3.37 -4.77 -3.69
N ALA A 109 3.41 -6.10 -3.72
CA ALA A 109 3.05 -6.86 -4.90
C ALA A 109 1.55 -6.68 -5.24
N CYS A 110 0.67 -6.67 -4.24
CA CYS A 110 -0.75 -6.34 -4.44
C CYS A 110 -0.94 -4.90 -4.98
N ASP A 111 -0.18 -3.91 -4.47
CA ASP A 111 -0.20 -2.54 -5.00
C ASP A 111 0.21 -2.48 -6.48
N MET A 112 1.20 -3.29 -6.87
CA MET A 112 1.60 -3.39 -8.28
C MET A 112 0.52 -4.00 -9.16
N VAL A 113 -0.25 -4.97 -8.66
CA VAL A 113 -1.41 -5.52 -9.39
C VAL A 113 -2.44 -4.42 -9.62
N VAL A 114 -2.80 -3.64 -8.58
CA VAL A 114 -3.74 -2.51 -8.72
C VAL A 114 -3.25 -1.54 -9.79
N LYS A 115 -1.98 -1.17 -9.75
CA LYS A 115 -1.38 -0.26 -10.73
C LYS A 115 -1.42 -0.82 -12.16
N ALA A 116 -1.11 -2.10 -12.32
CA ALA A 116 -1.10 -2.76 -13.63
C ALA A 116 -2.50 -2.96 -14.22
N THR A 117 -3.51 -3.22 -13.38
CA THR A 117 -4.86 -3.58 -13.83
C THR A 117 -5.86 -2.43 -13.83
N LEU A 118 -5.75 -1.50 -12.88
CA LEU A 118 -6.67 -0.36 -12.72
C LEU A 118 -6.03 0.99 -13.05
N GLN A 119 -4.72 1.02 -13.37
CA GLN A 119 -3.96 2.24 -13.64
C GLN A 119 -4.05 3.29 -12.52
N SER A 120 -4.29 2.83 -11.29
CA SER A 120 -4.35 3.65 -10.07
C SER A 120 -3.26 3.24 -9.09
N GLU A 121 -2.88 4.14 -8.19
CA GLU A 121 -1.90 3.80 -7.16
C GLU A 121 -2.53 2.85 -6.13
N GLY A 122 -1.78 1.79 -5.77
CA GLY A 122 -2.13 0.91 -4.67
C GLY A 122 -1.84 1.55 -3.31
N PHE A 123 -2.45 1.03 -2.26
CA PHE A 123 -2.33 1.58 -0.90
C PHE A 123 -2.12 0.50 0.18
N PHE A 124 -2.07 -0.78 -0.20
CA PHE A 124 -2.05 -1.90 0.75
C PHE A 124 -0.78 -1.96 1.60
N ALA A 125 0.37 -1.58 1.02
CA ALA A 125 1.64 -1.53 1.74
C ALA A 125 1.79 -0.28 2.62
N GLY A 126 0.77 0.58 2.67
CA GLY A 126 0.71 1.76 3.50
C GLY A 126 0.73 1.45 5.00
N ARG A 127 1.04 2.47 5.81
CA ARG A 127 0.98 2.41 7.27
C ARG A 127 -0.07 3.37 7.79
N LEU A 128 -0.80 2.94 8.82
CA LEU A 128 -1.72 3.78 9.57
C LEU A 128 -1.02 4.32 10.82
N ALA A 129 -1.34 5.56 11.18
CA ALA A 129 -1.06 6.12 12.49
C ALA A 129 -2.38 6.53 13.13
N PHE A 130 -2.61 6.13 14.36
CA PHE A 130 -3.86 6.40 15.06
C PHE A 130 -3.62 6.58 16.55
N VAL A 131 -4.56 7.23 17.20
CA VAL A 131 -4.57 7.41 18.65
C VAL A 131 -5.59 6.43 19.24
N CYS A 132 -5.13 5.66 20.23
CA CYS A 132 -6.00 4.79 20.99
C CYS A 132 -6.10 5.29 22.43
N LYS A 133 -7.34 5.43 22.91
CA LYS A 133 -7.60 5.82 24.30
C LYS A 133 -7.81 4.58 25.15
N GLN A 134 -6.99 4.42 26.18
CA GLN A 134 -7.08 3.32 27.14
C GLN A 134 -6.83 3.84 28.56
N ASN A 135 -7.68 3.43 29.51
CA ASN A 135 -7.54 3.82 30.92
C ASN A 135 -7.44 5.34 31.16
N GLY A 136 -8.15 6.15 30.37
CA GLY A 136 -8.18 7.61 30.51
C GLY A 136 -7.04 8.34 29.78
N PHE A 137 -6.04 7.64 29.28
CA PHE A 137 -4.92 8.19 28.51
C PHE A 137 -5.04 7.87 27.03
N SER A 138 -4.39 8.67 26.20
CA SER A 138 -4.31 8.45 24.76
C SER A 138 -2.86 8.19 24.37
N GLU A 139 -2.61 7.14 23.60
CA GLU A 139 -1.29 6.82 23.09
C GLU A 139 -1.30 6.73 21.58
N LEU A 140 -0.15 6.99 20.96
CA LEU A 140 0.04 6.93 19.53
C LEU A 140 0.47 5.52 19.14
N TYR A 141 -0.19 4.98 18.12
CA TYR A 141 0.07 3.67 17.54
C TYR A 141 0.30 3.75 16.04
N THR A 142 1.02 2.76 15.52
CA THR A 142 1.06 2.47 14.09
C THR A 142 0.60 1.06 13.81
N SER A 143 0.08 0.84 12.61
CA SER A 143 -0.28 -0.48 12.09
C SER A 143 -0.08 -0.53 10.56
N ASP A 144 -0.04 -1.76 10.02
CA ASP A 144 -0.38 -1.96 8.61
C ASP A 144 -1.89 -1.73 8.38
N LEU A 145 -2.29 -1.66 7.12
CA LEU A 145 -3.68 -1.39 6.74
C LEU A 145 -4.66 -2.50 7.18
N LEU A 146 -4.18 -3.73 7.34
CA LEU A 146 -4.97 -4.90 7.75
C LEU A 146 -5.04 -5.09 9.26
N PHE A 147 -4.40 -4.20 10.04
CA PHE A 147 -4.28 -4.29 11.50
C PHE A 147 -3.66 -5.61 11.98
N THR A 148 -2.77 -6.21 11.18
CA THR A 148 -2.08 -7.45 11.56
C THR A 148 -0.93 -7.20 12.53
N ARG A 149 -0.36 -5.99 12.51
CA ARG A 149 0.77 -5.58 13.37
C ARG A 149 0.51 -4.21 13.96
N ILE A 150 -0.03 -4.17 15.16
CA ILE A 150 -0.24 -2.95 15.92
C ILE A 150 0.97 -2.72 16.83
N SER A 151 1.59 -1.54 16.74
CA SER A 151 2.75 -1.17 17.54
C SER A 151 2.53 0.17 18.24
N PRO A 152 2.67 0.24 19.58
CA PRO A 152 2.65 1.50 20.29
C PRO A 152 3.93 2.29 19.99
N LEU A 153 3.78 3.59 19.73
CA LEU A 153 4.90 4.52 19.57
C LEU A 153 5.17 5.33 20.83
N THR A 154 4.15 5.55 21.65
CA THR A 154 4.26 6.29 22.91
C THR A 154 3.74 5.48 24.08
N ALA A 155 4.19 5.85 25.29
CA ALA A 155 3.73 5.33 26.57
C ALA A 155 3.76 6.48 27.61
N ASP A 156 3.28 7.66 27.20
CA ASP A 156 3.39 8.91 27.95
C ASP A 156 2.31 9.07 29.01
N ARG A 157 1.26 8.27 28.96
CA ARG A 157 0.05 8.40 29.79
C ARG A 157 -0.53 9.82 29.75
N ALA A 158 -0.60 10.39 28.57
CA ALA A 158 -1.06 11.75 28.34
C ALA A 158 -2.16 11.78 27.25
N LEU A 159 -2.81 12.93 27.12
CA LEU A 159 -3.66 13.17 25.97
C LEU A 159 -2.78 13.42 24.75
N ILE A 160 -2.97 12.63 23.71
CA ILE A 160 -2.33 12.75 22.38
C ILE A 160 -3.40 12.96 21.32
N THR A 161 -3.14 13.85 20.36
CA THR A 161 -4.06 14.15 19.27
C THR A 161 -3.33 14.45 17.97
N GLY A 162 -4.05 14.30 16.84
CA GLY A 162 -3.69 14.82 15.54
C GLY A 162 -2.38 14.28 14.94
N PRO A 163 -2.11 12.96 14.91
CA PRO A 163 -0.91 12.45 14.26
C PRO A 163 -0.94 12.75 12.76
N LYS A 164 0.20 13.20 12.23
CA LYS A 164 0.43 13.44 10.80
C LYS A 164 1.75 12.86 10.36
N TRP A 165 1.72 12.08 9.30
CA TRP A 165 2.91 11.52 8.69
C TRP A 165 3.78 12.59 8.03
N SER A 166 5.09 12.44 8.16
CA SER A 166 6.04 13.13 7.28
C SER A 166 5.92 12.61 5.85
N PRO A 167 6.24 13.43 4.82
CA PRO A 167 6.17 13.02 3.42
C PRO A 167 7.00 11.77 3.10
N ASP A 168 8.11 11.56 3.80
CA ASP A 168 8.97 10.38 3.65
C ASP A 168 8.47 9.13 4.42
N GLY A 169 7.38 9.27 5.19
CA GLY A 169 6.80 8.20 5.98
C GLY A 169 7.67 7.70 7.16
N ARG A 170 8.72 8.44 7.57
CA ARG A 170 9.63 8.03 8.65
C ARG A 170 9.28 8.59 10.01
N SER A 171 8.53 9.66 10.05
CA SER A 171 8.20 10.37 11.29
C SER A 171 6.73 10.75 11.36
N LEU A 172 6.28 11.01 12.56
CA LEU A 172 4.97 11.59 12.85
C LEU A 172 5.12 12.89 13.62
N LEU A 173 4.36 13.91 13.25
CA LEU A 173 4.04 15.04 14.12
C LEU A 173 2.76 14.74 14.88
N PHE A 174 2.70 15.14 16.14
CA PHE A 174 1.50 15.01 16.97
C PHE A 174 1.50 16.03 18.08
N THR A 175 0.34 16.32 18.62
CA THR A 175 0.16 17.17 19.80
C THR A 175 0.03 16.29 21.02
N SER A 176 0.77 16.62 22.09
CA SER A 176 0.74 15.89 23.36
C SER A 176 0.74 16.83 24.56
N TYR A 177 -0.01 16.45 25.59
CA TYR A 177 -0.08 17.15 26.90
C TYR A 177 0.90 16.55 27.92
N PHE A 178 1.90 15.81 27.46
CA PHE A 178 2.77 14.97 28.30
C PHE A 178 3.57 15.74 29.35
N LYS A 179 4.14 16.89 29.00
CA LYS A 179 5.17 17.50 29.84
C LYS A 179 4.68 18.66 30.72
N SER A 180 3.89 19.54 30.13
CA SER A 180 3.49 20.79 30.76
C SER A 180 2.04 20.82 31.24
N GLY A 181 1.24 19.80 30.86
CA GLY A 181 -0.22 19.84 30.99
C GLY A 181 -0.89 20.74 29.96
N PHE A 182 -0.09 21.43 29.13
CA PHE A 182 -0.53 22.19 27.97
C PHE A 182 -0.16 21.42 26.68
N PRO A 183 -0.86 21.67 25.57
CA PRO A 183 -0.55 21.00 24.31
C PRO A 183 0.77 21.54 23.74
N ASP A 184 1.68 20.61 23.47
CA ASP A 184 2.95 20.84 22.80
C ASP A 184 3.05 19.96 21.55
N ILE A 185 3.80 20.41 20.53
CA ILE A 185 4.01 19.65 19.28
C ILE A 185 5.31 18.87 19.39
N TYR A 186 5.21 17.57 19.17
CA TYR A 186 6.32 16.63 19.12
C TYR A 186 6.44 15.99 17.74
N ARG A 187 7.67 15.64 17.39
CA ARG A 187 8.00 14.72 16.30
C ARG A 187 8.50 13.42 16.92
N ILE A 188 8.04 12.29 16.40
CA ILE A 188 8.57 10.98 16.73
C ILE A 188 9.07 10.28 15.46
N ASP A 189 10.28 9.75 15.51
CA ASP A 189 10.80 8.84 14.51
C ASP A 189 10.20 7.44 14.75
N VAL A 190 9.60 6.84 13.74
CA VAL A 190 8.78 5.63 13.91
C VAL A 190 9.61 4.40 14.19
N ASP A 191 10.81 4.31 13.62
CA ASP A 191 11.66 3.14 13.75
C ASP A 191 12.46 3.19 15.07
N SER A 192 13.11 4.31 15.38
CA SER A 192 13.88 4.49 16.60
C SER A 192 13.03 4.88 17.82
N ARG A 193 11.78 5.28 17.63
CA ARG A 193 10.86 5.84 18.65
C ARG A 193 11.40 7.07 19.36
N ARG A 194 12.41 7.72 18.80
CA ARG A 194 12.97 8.95 19.35
C ARG A 194 11.99 10.10 19.20
N LYS A 195 11.54 10.62 20.35
CA LYS A 195 10.63 11.76 20.45
C LYS A 195 11.44 13.06 20.63
N THR A 196 11.12 14.08 19.82
CA THR A 196 11.77 15.39 19.83
C THR A 196 10.70 16.47 19.93
N PRO A 197 10.81 17.42 20.87
CA PRO A 197 9.93 18.58 20.92
C PRO A 197 10.18 19.49 19.72
N ILE A 198 9.12 19.99 19.10
CA ILE A 198 9.17 20.91 17.93
C ILE A 198 8.70 22.29 18.33
N ALA A 199 7.56 22.38 19.02
CA ALA A 199 7.04 23.63 19.56
C ALA A 199 6.51 23.38 20.98
N THR A 200 7.15 24.03 21.94
CA THR A 200 6.83 23.95 23.38
C THR A 200 6.85 25.33 24.00
N PHE A 201 6.31 26.31 23.27
CA PHE A 201 6.21 27.68 23.76
C PHE A 201 5.12 27.80 24.82
N LYS A 202 5.23 28.81 25.65
CA LYS A 202 4.22 29.08 26.68
C LYS A 202 2.85 29.33 26.01
N GLY A 203 1.84 28.53 26.38
CA GLY A 203 0.49 28.60 25.81
C GLY A 203 0.14 27.37 25.00
N LEU A 204 -0.73 27.52 24.00
CA LEU A 204 -1.25 26.43 23.17
C LEU A 204 -0.38 26.24 21.92
N ASN A 205 0.23 25.06 21.79
CA ASN A 205 0.99 24.64 20.61
C ASN A 205 0.30 23.41 20.02
N SER A 206 -0.48 23.57 18.94
CA SER A 206 -1.23 22.46 18.34
C SER A 206 -1.32 22.58 16.83
N GLY A 207 -1.73 21.49 16.16
CA GLY A 207 -2.05 21.50 14.74
C GLY A 207 -0.85 21.55 13.80
N GLY A 208 0.34 21.08 14.23
CA GLY A 208 1.53 21.02 13.38
C GLY A 208 1.32 20.16 12.12
N THR A 209 1.93 20.61 11.02
CA THR A 209 1.99 19.87 9.76
C THR A 209 3.40 19.97 9.17
N PHE A 210 3.76 19.01 8.33
CA PHE A 210 4.98 19.08 7.54
C PHE A 210 4.75 19.97 6.30
N SER A 211 5.77 20.71 5.91
CA SER A 211 5.83 21.49 4.68
C SER A 211 6.61 20.74 3.61
#